data_630a3e29a6d55d6546c4584967c54fe0
#
_entry.id   630a3e29a6d55d6546c4584967c54fe0
#
_cell.length_a   1.000
_cell.length_b   1.000
_cell.length_c   1.000
_cell.angle_alpha   90.00
_cell.angle_beta   90.00
_cell.angle_gamma   90.00
#
_symmetry.space_group_name_H-M   'P 1'
#
loop_
_entity.id
_entity.type
_entity.pdbx_description
1 polymer ?
#
loop_
_entity_poly.entity_id
_entity_poly.type
_entity_poly.pdbx_seq_one_letter_code
_entity_poly.pdbx_strand_id
1 'polypeptide(L)'
;MTSMTLSKAASTTTLLHPWLNSIHQGDCLRLMRAMPPASVDLVVTSPPYNIKNSTGNGLKCGKGGKWANAGLIKGYTDHDDNMPHADYVAWQRDCLHAMMDLLKESGAIFYNHKWRVQNGLLQDRQDIVAGFPVRQIIIWKRNGGINFNPGYFLPTYEVIYLIAKPQFKLVAKANAHGDVWEIAQTRDNPHPAPFPIELAERCIASTDAQVVLDPFMGSGTTAAAAHNLGRDWIGMDISKAYCRMTRERITAP
;
A
#
# COMPACT_ATOMS: atom_id res chain seq x y z
N MET A 1 39.38 -1.43 3.36
CA MET A 1 37.93 -1.66 3.58
C MET A 1 37.00 -0.85 2.66
N THR A 2 37.45 0.24 2.04
CA THR A 2 36.67 1.16 1.18
C THR A 2 36.36 0.61 -0.22
N SER A 3 37.15 -0.30 -0.76
CA SER A 3 36.98 -0.84 -2.13
C SER A 3 35.83 -1.85 -2.28
N MET A 4 35.55 -2.65 -1.24
CA MET A 4 34.46 -3.65 -1.30
C MET A 4 33.04 -3.05 -1.22
N THR A 5 32.89 -1.92 -0.53
CA THR A 5 31.59 -1.24 -0.39
C THR A 5 31.17 -0.52 -1.68
N LEU A 6 32.10 0.09 -2.39
CA LEU A 6 31.83 0.74 -3.67
C LEU A 6 31.47 -0.25 -4.78
N SER A 7 32.13 -1.41 -4.82
CA SER A 7 31.82 -2.48 -5.78
C SER A 7 30.41 -3.07 -5.58
N LYS A 8 29.99 -3.25 -4.33
CA LYS A 8 28.66 -3.80 -4.00
C LYS A 8 27.53 -2.81 -4.35
N ALA A 9 27.71 -1.51 -4.12
CA ALA A 9 26.73 -0.49 -4.45
C ALA A 9 26.55 -0.33 -5.97
N ALA A 10 27.62 -0.32 -6.74
CA ALA A 10 27.56 -0.28 -8.21
C ALA A 10 26.85 -1.52 -8.79
N SER A 11 27.11 -2.71 -8.25
CA SER A 11 26.44 -3.95 -8.63
C SER A 11 24.93 -3.92 -8.35
N THR A 12 24.51 -3.44 -7.19
CA THR A 12 23.10 -3.36 -6.81
C THR A 12 22.32 -2.39 -7.70
N THR A 13 22.89 -1.23 -8.02
CA THR A 13 22.28 -0.25 -8.92
C THR A 13 22.11 -0.81 -10.33
N THR A 14 23.09 -1.53 -10.85
CA THR A 14 23.01 -2.17 -12.18
C THR A 14 21.91 -3.23 -12.22
N LEU A 15 21.78 -4.04 -11.18
CA LEU A 15 20.76 -5.08 -11.08
C LEU A 15 19.34 -4.52 -10.87
N LEU A 16 19.22 -3.34 -10.27
CA LEU A 16 17.95 -2.68 -10.04
C LEU A 16 17.43 -1.93 -11.28
N HIS A 17 18.31 -1.49 -12.18
CA HIS A 17 17.96 -0.69 -13.33
C HIS A 17 16.75 -1.20 -14.15
N PRO A 18 16.60 -2.51 -14.43
CA PRO A 18 15.46 -3.02 -15.18
C PRO A 18 14.10 -2.89 -14.45
N TRP A 19 14.12 -2.61 -13.15
CA TRP A 19 12.93 -2.48 -12.32
C TRP A 19 12.43 -1.04 -12.22
N LEU A 20 13.33 -0.05 -12.39
CA LEU A 20 13.02 1.36 -12.16
C LEU A 20 12.04 1.90 -13.20
N ASN A 21 11.13 2.77 -12.74
CA ASN A 21 10.13 3.46 -13.54
C ASN A 21 9.31 2.51 -14.41
N SER A 22 9.03 1.34 -13.87
CA SER A 22 8.46 0.20 -14.59
C SER A 22 7.32 -0.46 -13.84
N ILE A 23 6.41 -1.04 -14.61
CA ILE A 23 5.27 -1.80 -14.13
C ILE A 23 5.50 -3.27 -14.42
N HIS A 24 5.53 -4.08 -13.36
CA HIS A 24 5.77 -5.51 -13.42
C HIS A 24 4.47 -6.27 -13.14
N GLN A 25 3.94 -6.94 -14.17
CA GLN A 25 2.74 -7.76 -14.01
C GLN A 25 3.10 -9.12 -13.41
N GLY A 26 2.46 -9.49 -12.30
CA GLY A 26 2.62 -10.80 -11.70
C GLY A 26 2.35 -10.85 -10.21
N ASP A 27 2.58 -12.02 -9.62
CA ASP A 27 2.50 -12.22 -8.18
C ASP A 27 3.60 -11.40 -7.47
N CYS A 28 3.19 -10.59 -6.50
CA CYS A 28 4.07 -9.65 -5.81
C CYS A 28 5.20 -10.35 -5.04
N LEU A 29 4.93 -11.49 -4.38
CA LEU A 29 5.95 -12.25 -3.65
C LEU A 29 7.01 -12.79 -4.59
N ARG A 30 6.59 -13.36 -5.73
CA ARG A 30 7.52 -13.86 -6.75
C ARG A 30 8.37 -12.73 -7.32
N LEU A 31 7.76 -11.59 -7.62
CA LEU A 31 8.45 -10.42 -8.19
C LEU A 31 9.43 -9.82 -7.17
N MET A 32 9.01 -9.58 -5.94
CA MET A 32 9.88 -9.05 -4.88
C MET A 32 11.08 -9.95 -4.59
N ARG A 33 10.91 -11.28 -4.59
CA ARG A 33 12.01 -12.24 -4.40
C ARG A 33 13.03 -12.25 -5.56
N ALA A 34 12.65 -11.75 -6.73
CA ALA A 34 13.55 -11.64 -7.88
C ALA A 34 14.35 -10.32 -7.89
N MET A 35 13.99 -9.37 -7.03
CA MET A 35 14.70 -8.09 -6.90
C MET A 35 15.95 -8.23 -6.03
N PRO A 36 16.97 -7.38 -6.25
CA PRO A 36 18.12 -7.34 -5.36
C PRO A 36 17.70 -6.87 -3.96
N PRO A 37 18.17 -7.51 -2.88
CA PRO A 37 17.88 -7.09 -1.52
C PRO A 37 18.50 -5.72 -1.22
N ALA A 38 17.97 -5.01 -0.22
CA ALA A 38 18.44 -3.71 0.23
C ALA A 38 18.60 -2.69 -0.93
N SER A 39 17.63 -2.67 -1.85
CA SER A 39 17.64 -1.85 -3.06
C SER A 39 16.59 -0.74 -3.08
N VAL A 40 15.60 -0.81 -2.20
CA VAL A 40 14.45 0.10 -2.12
C VAL A 40 14.59 1.02 -0.90
N ASP A 41 14.28 2.30 -1.08
CA ASP A 41 14.31 3.28 0.02
C ASP A 41 12.98 3.31 0.78
N LEU A 42 11.87 3.21 0.06
CA LEU A 42 10.54 3.39 0.61
C LEU A 42 9.54 2.44 -0.04
N VAL A 43 8.63 1.89 0.76
CA VAL A 43 7.42 1.24 0.28
C VAL A 43 6.22 2.09 0.71
N VAL A 44 5.36 2.44 -0.23
CA VAL A 44 4.06 3.09 0.04
C VAL A 44 2.99 2.26 -0.62
N THR A 45 2.13 1.62 0.18
CA THR A 45 1.25 0.60 -0.36
C THR A 45 -0.05 0.42 0.43
N SER A 46 -1.07 -0.08 -0.25
CA SER A 46 -2.36 -0.47 0.30
C SER A 46 -2.73 -1.85 -0.26
N PRO A 47 -2.49 -2.93 0.48
CA PRO A 47 -2.75 -4.29 0.00
C PRO A 47 -4.25 -4.57 -0.16
N PRO A 48 -4.64 -5.63 -0.87
CA PRO A 48 -6.02 -6.11 -0.86
C PRO A 48 -6.50 -6.40 0.56
N TYR A 49 -7.74 -5.96 0.89
CA TYR A 49 -8.25 -5.98 2.28
C TYR A 49 -9.06 -7.22 2.63
N ASN A 50 -9.13 -8.23 1.76
CA ASN A 50 -9.96 -9.43 1.92
C ASN A 50 -11.45 -9.08 2.17
N ILE A 51 -12.00 -8.20 1.31
CA ILE A 51 -13.28 -7.53 1.54
C ILE A 51 -14.46 -8.51 1.50
N LYS A 52 -14.39 -9.53 0.63
CA LYS A 52 -15.47 -10.51 0.46
C LYS A 52 -15.61 -11.44 1.67
N ASN A 53 -14.57 -11.60 2.47
CA ASN A 53 -14.61 -12.36 3.71
C ASN A 53 -15.22 -11.57 4.89
N SER A 54 -15.94 -10.48 4.67
CA SER A 54 -16.62 -9.75 5.74
C SER A 54 -18.06 -10.20 5.88
N THR A 55 -18.43 -10.73 7.03
CA THR A 55 -19.82 -10.96 7.40
C THR A 55 -20.42 -9.65 7.92
N GLY A 56 -21.48 -9.13 7.32
CA GLY A 56 -22.32 -8.16 7.99
C GLY A 56 -22.51 -6.77 7.42
N ASN A 57 -21.95 -6.41 6.30
CA ASN A 57 -22.38 -5.21 5.59
C ASN A 57 -23.37 -5.61 4.49
N GLY A 58 -24.65 -5.27 4.62
CA GLY A 58 -25.74 -5.59 3.69
C GLY A 58 -25.51 -5.22 2.21
N LEU A 59 -24.36 -4.66 1.88
CA LEU A 59 -23.83 -4.43 0.54
C LEU A 59 -23.53 -5.71 -0.25
N LYS A 60 -23.46 -6.88 0.42
CA LYS A 60 -23.06 -8.15 -0.21
C LYS A 60 -24.17 -8.86 -0.97
N CYS A 61 -25.39 -8.47 -0.82
CA CYS A 61 -26.50 -9.30 -1.29
C CYS A 61 -26.86 -9.14 -2.76
N GLY A 62 -26.25 -8.24 -3.53
CA GLY A 62 -26.57 -8.07 -4.97
C GLY A 62 -28.05 -7.80 -5.26
N LYS A 63 -28.88 -7.71 -4.23
CA LYS A 63 -30.31 -7.49 -4.33
C LYS A 63 -30.61 -6.00 -4.29
N GLY A 64 -30.63 -5.40 -5.47
CA GLY A 64 -31.35 -4.18 -5.79
C GLY A 64 -31.20 -3.01 -4.81
N GLY A 65 -30.22 -2.13 -5.00
CA GLY A 65 -30.11 -0.85 -4.31
C GLY A 65 -29.21 0.10 -5.11
N LYS A 66 -29.17 1.38 -4.73
CA LYS A 66 -28.31 2.42 -5.34
C LYS A 66 -26.82 2.01 -5.48
N TRP A 67 -26.40 0.94 -4.84
CA TRP A 67 -25.02 0.46 -4.72
C TRP A 67 -24.74 -0.86 -5.45
N ALA A 68 -25.73 -1.39 -6.20
CA ALA A 68 -25.59 -2.67 -6.92
C ALA A 68 -24.39 -2.71 -7.91
N ASN A 69 -23.90 -1.54 -8.34
CA ASN A 69 -22.78 -1.38 -9.27
C ASN A 69 -21.52 -0.81 -8.61
N ALA A 70 -21.46 -0.69 -7.28
CA ALA A 70 -20.24 -0.21 -6.63
C ALA A 70 -19.08 -1.19 -6.88
N GLY A 71 -17.91 -0.68 -7.27
CA GLY A 71 -16.72 -1.50 -7.57
C GLY A 71 -16.31 -2.45 -6.44
N LEU A 72 -16.60 -2.08 -5.18
CA LEU A 72 -16.42 -2.91 -3.99
C LEU A 72 -17.26 -4.21 -3.98
N ILE A 73 -18.36 -4.29 -4.73
CA ILE A 73 -19.21 -5.50 -4.81
C ILE A 73 -18.52 -6.58 -5.65
N LYS A 74 -17.81 -6.17 -6.68
CA LYS A 74 -17.07 -7.10 -7.56
C LYS A 74 -15.77 -7.60 -6.92
N GLY A 75 -15.24 -6.89 -5.91
CA GLY A 75 -13.94 -7.16 -5.30
C GLY A 75 -12.80 -7.03 -6.31
N TYR A 76 -11.66 -7.59 -5.95
CA TYR A 76 -10.53 -7.71 -6.89
C TYR A 76 -10.76 -8.89 -7.82
N THR A 77 -10.61 -8.71 -9.13
CA THR A 77 -10.93 -9.74 -10.13
C THR A 77 -9.87 -10.83 -10.24
N ASP A 78 -8.61 -10.46 -9.99
CA ASP A 78 -7.44 -11.32 -10.21
C ASP A 78 -6.78 -11.76 -8.89
N HIS A 79 -7.43 -11.49 -7.75
CA HIS A 79 -6.97 -11.86 -6.40
C HIS A 79 -8.10 -12.53 -5.62
N ASP A 80 -7.79 -13.56 -4.83
CA ASP A 80 -8.76 -14.19 -3.93
C ASP A 80 -9.06 -13.26 -2.74
N ASP A 81 -10.08 -12.44 -2.90
CA ASP A 81 -10.53 -11.48 -1.89
C ASP A 81 -11.43 -12.10 -0.81
N ASN A 82 -11.46 -13.43 -0.73
CA ASN A 82 -12.25 -14.22 0.23
C ASN A 82 -11.42 -15.28 0.96
N MET A 83 -10.15 -15.04 1.16
CA MET A 83 -9.27 -15.97 1.87
C MET A 83 -9.78 -16.25 3.28
N PRO A 84 -9.61 -17.47 3.82
CA PRO A 84 -9.70 -17.73 5.25
C PRO A 84 -8.81 -16.74 6.01
N HIS A 85 -9.24 -16.31 7.21
CA HIS A 85 -8.54 -15.24 7.92
C HIS A 85 -7.07 -15.57 8.21
N ALA A 86 -6.78 -16.80 8.63
CA ALA A 86 -5.42 -17.24 8.92
C ALA A 86 -4.52 -17.20 7.69
N ASP A 87 -5.02 -17.64 6.53
CA ASP A 87 -4.27 -17.66 5.28
C ASP A 87 -4.02 -16.24 4.78
N TYR A 88 -5.01 -15.35 4.92
CA TYR A 88 -4.85 -13.93 4.62
C TYR A 88 -3.77 -13.27 5.47
N VAL A 89 -3.78 -13.51 6.79
CA VAL A 89 -2.76 -12.98 7.70
C VAL A 89 -1.38 -13.53 7.35
N ALA A 90 -1.25 -14.83 7.10
CA ALA A 90 0.01 -15.45 6.71
C ALA A 90 0.56 -14.83 5.42
N TRP A 91 -0.27 -14.72 4.39
CA TRP A 91 0.12 -14.10 3.12
C TRP A 91 0.55 -12.63 3.27
N GLN A 92 -0.19 -11.83 4.05
CA GLN A 92 0.18 -10.44 4.31
C GLN A 92 1.53 -10.33 5.05
N ARG A 93 1.78 -11.22 6.00
CA ARG A 93 3.06 -11.28 6.72
C ARG A 93 4.21 -11.67 5.80
N ASP A 94 4.00 -12.63 4.90
CA ASP A 94 5.01 -12.99 3.87
C ASP A 94 5.33 -11.80 2.96
N CYS A 95 4.31 -11.02 2.58
CA CYS A 95 4.52 -9.80 1.81
C CYS A 95 5.31 -8.75 2.60
N LEU A 96 5.01 -8.54 3.89
CA LEU A 96 5.76 -7.61 4.74
C LEU A 96 7.21 -8.05 4.92
N HIS A 97 7.48 -9.36 5.11
CA HIS A 97 8.86 -9.87 5.15
C HIS A 97 9.61 -9.59 3.86
N ALA A 98 9.00 -9.88 2.70
CA ALA A 98 9.62 -9.61 1.41
C ALA A 98 9.89 -8.10 1.19
N MET A 99 8.97 -7.22 1.60
CA MET A 99 9.21 -5.76 1.57
C MET A 99 10.37 -5.37 2.48
N MET A 100 10.44 -5.91 3.70
CA MET A 100 11.53 -5.63 4.65
C MET A 100 12.89 -6.08 4.14
N ASP A 101 12.96 -7.20 3.39
CA ASP A 101 14.21 -7.68 2.78
C ASP A 101 14.70 -6.77 1.66
N LEU A 102 13.78 -6.12 0.94
CA LEU A 102 14.11 -5.15 -0.11
C LEU A 102 14.54 -3.79 0.42
N LEU A 103 14.15 -3.42 1.65
CA LEU A 103 14.49 -2.12 2.22
C LEU A 103 15.97 -2.00 2.55
N LYS A 104 16.53 -0.84 2.19
CA LYS A 104 17.82 -0.37 2.71
C LYS A 104 17.75 -0.16 4.22
N GLU A 105 18.86 -0.04 4.92
CA GLU A 105 18.91 0.14 6.37
C GLU A 105 18.28 1.45 6.88
N SER A 106 18.12 2.44 6.01
CA SER A 106 17.37 3.68 6.25
C SER A 106 15.94 3.66 5.71
N GLY A 107 15.48 2.51 5.21
CA GLY A 107 14.19 2.41 4.54
C GLY A 107 13.00 2.24 5.48
N ALA A 108 11.79 2.45 4.94
CA ALA A 108 10.53 2.28 5.65
C ALA A 108 9.39 1.81 4.74
N ILE A 109 8.32 1.36 5.37
CA ILE A 109 7.05 1.00 4.75
C ILE A 109 5.96 1.89 5.35
N PHE A 110 5.22 2.61 4.52
CA PHE A 110 3.92 3.16 4.85
C PHE A 110 2.86 2.16 4.37
N TYR A 111 2.36 1.36 5.30
CA TYR A 111 1.44 0.26 5.05
C TYR A 111 0.03 0.68 5.42
N ASN A 112 -0.77 1.12 4.42
CA ASN A 112 -2.15 1.53 4.63
C ASN A 112 -3.05 0.30 4.75
N HIS A 113 -3.83 0.23 5.81
CA HIS A 113 -4.80 -0.84 5.99
C HIS A 113 -6.08 -0.33 6.67
N LYS A 114 -7.20 -0.93 6.30
CA LYS A 114 -8.48 -0.61 6.91
C LYS A 114 -8.74 -1.50 8.12
N TRP A 115 -8.93 -0.88 9.27
CA TRP A 115 -9.54 -1.55 10.42
C TRP A 115 -11.02 -1.78 10.14
N ARG A 116 -11.55 -2.87 10.62
CA ARG A 116 -12.97 -3.20 10.43
C ARG A 116 -13.55 -3.92 11.62
N VAL A 117 -14.87 -3.84 11.78
CA VAL A 117 -15.60 -4.68 12.73
C VAL A 117 -16.13 -5.90 11.97
N GLN A 118 -15.79 -7.09 12.45
CA GLN A 118 -16.25 -8.36 11.90
C GLN A 118 -16.73 -9.25 13.04
N ASN A 119 -17.92 -9.86 12.90
CA ASN A 119 -18.55 -10.63 13.96
C ASN A 119 -18.67 -9.88 15.30
N GLY A 120 -18.92 -8.56 15.23
CA GLY A 120 -19.04 -7.68 16.41
C GLY A 120 -17.72 -7.27 17.06
N LEU A 121 -16.57 -7.72 16.58
CA LEU A 121 -15.25 -7.43 17.14
C LEU A 121 -14.38 -6.62 16.18
N LEU A 122 -13.60 -5.71 16.75
CA LEU A 122 -12.61 -4.95 16.01
C LEU A 122 -11.48 -5.85 15.50
N GLN A 123 -11.12 -5.68 14.25
CA GLN A 123 -9.91 -6.22 13.65
C GLN A 123 -8.96 -5.06 13.32
N ASP A 124 -7.97 -4.85 14.17
CA ASP A 124 -7.01 -3.75 14.12
C ASP A 124 -5.73 -4.11 13.35
N ARG A 125 -5.64 -5.31 12.82
CA ARG A 125 -4.50 -5.83 12.04
C ARG A 125 -3.19 -5.99 12.82
N GLN A 126 -3.26 -6.04 14.13
CA GLN A 126 -2.11 -6.43 14.94
C GLN A 126 -1.63 -7.85 14.62
N ASP A 127 -2.53 -8.73 14.23
CA ASP A 127 -2.24 -10.07 13.72
C ASP A 127 -1.30 -10.09 12.50
N ILE A 128 -1.35 -9.05 11.67
CA ILE A 128 -0.48 -8.89 10.49
C ILE A 128 0.86 -8.25 10.90
N VAL A 129 0.83 -7.15 11.67
CA VAL A 129 2.01 -6.32 11.92
C VAL A 129 2.81 -6.70 13.16
N ALA A 130 2.30 -7.61 14.01
CA ALA A 130 3.01 -8.06 15.21
C ALA A 130 4.39 -8.65 14.88
N GLY A 131 5.42 -8.19 15.60
CA GLY A 131 6.81 -8.61 15.39
C GLY A 131 7.57 -7.82 14.31
N PHE A 132 6.89 -6.98 13.53
CA PHE A 132 7.57 -6.00 12.68
C PHE A 132 7.90 -4.71 13.46
N PRO A 133 8.91 -3.94 13.07
CA PRO A 133 9.33 -2.72 13.77
C PRO A 133 8.39 -1.54 13.46
N VAL A 134 7.13 -1.65 13.90
CA VAL A 134 6.15 -0.56 13.79
C VAL A 134 6.58 0.58 14.68
N ARG A 135 6.86 1.75 14.11
CA ARG A 135 7.26 2.95 14.84
C ARG A 135 6.10 3.82 15.24
N GLN A 136 5.10 3.91 14.37
CA GLN A 136 3.96 4.80 14.58
C GLN A 136 2.75 4.31 13.81
N ILE A 137 1.57 4.63 14.31
CA ILE A 137 0.30 4.57 13.61
C ILE A 137 -0.07 5.98 13.18
N ILE A 138 -0.37 6.15 11.89
CA ILE A 138 -0.88 7.39 11.32
C ILE A 138 -2.34 7.16 10.94
N ILE A 139 -3.19 8.07 11.29
CA ILE A 139 -4.63 8.02 11.01
C ILE A 139 -4.93 8.84 9.75
N TRP A 140 -5.31 8.18 8.70
CA TRP A 140 -5.88 8.88 7.54
C TRP A 140 -7.37 9.10 7.78
N LYS A 141 -7.75 10.31 8.22
CA LYS A 141 -9.13 10.74 8.42
C LYS A 141 -9.77 11.04 7.07
N ARG A 142 -10.89 10.37 6.79
CA ARG A 142 -11.65 10.49 5.56
C ARG A 142 -12.96 11.25 5.83
N ASN A 143 -13.45 11.92 4.79
CA ASN A 143 -14.75 12.58 4.86
C ASN A 143 -15.85 11.63 4.37
N GLY A 144 -16.91 11.48 5.16
CA GLY A 144 -18.10 10.73 4.77
C GLY A 144 -18.00 9.22 4.94
N GLY A 145 -19.08 8.57 4.60
CA GLY A 145 -19.29 7.13 4.72
C GLY A 145 -20.75 6.86 5.08
N ILE A 146 -21.13 5.60 5.09
CA ILE A 146 -22.47 5.15 5.52
C ILE A 146 -22.28 3.96 6.47
N ASN A 147 -22.94 4.00 7.60
CA ASN A 147 -23.01 2.89 8.54
C ASN A 147 -24.47 2.61 8.89
N PHE A 148 -24.91 1.41 8.58
CA PHE A 148 -26.27 0.94 8.95
C PHE A 148 -26.25 0.06 10.21
N ASN A 149 -25.08 -0.22 10.78
CA ASN A 149 -24.98 -1.06 11.96
C ASN A 149 -25.08 -0.19 13.23
N PRO A 150 -26.07 -0.44 14.11
CA PRO A 150 -26.23 0.34 15.34
C PRO A 150 -25.22 -0.02 16.43
N GLY A 151 -24.41 -1.07 16.24
CA GLY A 151 -23.49 -1.58 17.25
C GLY A 151 -22.14 -0.84 17.31
N TYR A 152 -21.85 0.07 16.36
CA TYR A 152 -20.62 0.86 16.35
C TYR A 152 -20.76 2.14 15.52
N PHE A 153 -19.91 3.11 15.79
CA PHE A 153 -19.90 4.39 15.07
C PHE A 153 -19.43 4.22 13.61
N LEU A 154 -19.79 5.20 12.77
CA LEU A 154 -19.34 5.26 11.38
C LEU A 154 -17.80 5.31 11.32
N PRO A 155 -17.14 4.32 10.67
CA PRO A 155 -15.69 4.36 10.49
C PRO A 155 -15.30 5.45 9.49
N THR A 156 -14.61 6.50 9.96
CA THR A 156 -14.20 7.66 9.17
C THR A 156 -12.71 7.73 8.92
N TYR A 157 -11.96 6.67 9.19
CA TYR A 157 -10.51 6.63 9.01
C TYR A 157 -10.02 5.30 8.43
N GLU A 158 -8.81 5.34 7.91
CA GLU A 158 -7.94 4.19 7.68
C GLU A 158 -6.65 4.39 8.46
N VAL A 159 -5.88 3.34 8.61
CA VAL A 159 -4.66 3.33 9.42
C VAL A 159 -3.46 3.05 8.55
N ILE A 160 -2.44 3.87 8.69
CA ILE A 160 -1.14 3.67 8.05
C ILE A 160 -0.15 3.25 9.14
N TYR A 161 0.40 2.05 9.03
CA TYR A 161 1.49 1.61 9.88
C TYR A 161 2.81 2.08 9.28
N LEU A 162 3.55 2.90 10.01
CA LEU A 162 4.94 3.23 9.70
C LEU A 162 5.84 2.13 10.27
N ILE A 163 6.28 1.23 9.40
CA ILE A 163 7.19 0.13 9.73
C ILE A 163 8.57 0.51 9.20
N ALA A 164 9.59 0.60 10.04
CA ALA A 164 10.85 1.20 9.60
C ALA A 164 12.09 0.49 10.11
N LYS A 165 13.11 0.43 9.26
CA LYS A 165 14.47 -0.03 9.61
C LYS A 165 15.09 0.88 10.69
N PRO A 166 16.11 0.40 11.41
CA PRO A 166 16.68 1.15 12.55
C PRO A 166 17.21 2.55 12.21
N GLN A 167 17.77 2.74 11.02
CA GLN A 167 18.38 4.01 10.60
C GLN A 167 17.42 4.98 9.91
N PHE A 168 16.15 4.60 9.74
CA PHE A 168 15.14 5.46 9.13
C PHE A 168 14.94 6.76 9.89
N LYS A 169 14.85 7.86 9.15
CA LYS A 169 14.52 9.20 9.66
C LYS A 169 13.59 9.92 8.69
N LEU A 170 12.68 10.69 9.23
CA LEU A 170 11.93 11.67 8.44
C LEU A 170 12.84 12.83 8.04
N VAL A 171 12.56 13.49 6.92
CA VAL A 171 13.26 14.72 6.54
C VAL A 171 12.92 15.86 7.51
N ALA A 172 13.77 16.90 7.52
CA ALA A 172 13.60 18.04 8.39
C ALA A 172 12.19 18.67 8.24
N LYS A 173 11.54 18.95 9.36
CA LYS A 173 10.17 19.49 9.47
C LYS A 173 9.03 18.54 9.08
N ALA A 174 9.27 17.37 8.49
CA ALA A 174 8.21 16.42 8.21
C ALA A 174 7.53 15.92 9.48
N ASN A 175 8.26 15.79 10.57
CA ASN A 175 7.73 15.46 11.91
C ASN A 175 6.85 16.54 12.55
N ALA A 176 6.76 17.73 11.95
CA ALA A 176 5.81 18.77 12.38
C ALA A 176 4.37 18.48 11.91
N HIS A 177 4.21 17.62 10.90
CA HIS A 177 2.89 17.08 10.58
C HIS A 177 2.44 16.15 11.71
N GLY A 178 1.24 16.37 12.24
CA GLY A 178 0.65 15.44 13.20
C GLY A 178 0.42 14.06 12.57
N ASP A 179 0.07 13.12 13.40
CA ASP A 179 -0.23 11.73 12.98
C ASP A 179 -1.70 11.50 12.62
N VAL A 180 -2.51 12.55 12.56
CA VAL A 180 -3.87 12.52 12.01
C VAL A 180 -3.91 13.37 10.75
N TRP A 181 -4.05 12.72 9.60
CA TRP A 181 -4.05 13.35 8.30
C TRP A 181 -5.46 13.46 7.74
N GLU A 182 -5.97 14.67 7.63
CA GLU A 182 -7.26 14.94 6.99
C GLU A 182 -7.05 15.10 5.49
N ILE A 183 -7.32 14.02 4.75
CA ILE A 183 -7.16 13.98 3.30
C ILE A 183 -8.45 13.44 2.69
N ALA A 184 -9.03 14.19 1.75
CA ALA A 184 -10.26 13.78 1.08
C ALA A 184 -10.07 12.50 0.25
N GLN A 185 -11.08 11.63 0.25
CA GLN A 185 -11.08 10.46 -0.62
C GLN A 185 -11.14 10.87 -2.09
N THR A 186 -10.42 10.15 -2.94
CA THR A 186 -10.56 10.28 -4.38
C THR A 186 -11.95 9.79 -4.80
N ARG A 187 -12.70 10.64 -5.50
CA ARG A 187 -13.97 10.29 -6.14
C ARG A 187 -13.69 9.99 -7.62
N ASP A 188 -14.57 9.20 -8.24
CA ASP A 188 -14.54 8.92 -9.69
C ASP A 188 -13.28 8.17 -10.18
N ASN A 189 -12.72 7.28 -9.33
CA ASN A 189 -11.64 6.37 -9.72
C ASN A 189 -12.23 4.98 -10.03
N PRO A 190 -11.89 4.34 -11.14
CA PRO A 190 -12.37 3.00 -11.49
C PRO A 190 -11.83 1.89 -10.58
N HIS A 191 -10.79 2.16 -9.79
CA HIS A 191 -10.28 1.22 -8.79
C HIS A 191 -11.21 1.17 -7.57
N PRO A 192 -11.53 0.00 -7.00
CA PRO A 192 -12.53 -0.15 -5.93
C PRO A 192 -12.14 0.54 -4.62
N ALA A 193 -10.87 0.74 -4.35
CA ALA A 193 -10.37 1.35 -3.11
C ALA A 193 -9.11 2.18 -3.36
N PRO A 194 -9.16 3.27 -4.16
CA PRO A 194 -7.99 4.09 -4.40
C PRO A 194 -7.71 4.96 -3.18
N PHE A 195 -6.46 5.02 -2.74
CA PHE A 195 -6.06 6.09 -1.83
C PHE A 195 -5.68 7.36 -2.62
N PRO A 196 -5.85 8.56 -2.03
CA PRO A 196 -5.58 9.82 -2.72
C PRO A 196 -4.10 9.98 -3.07
N ILE A 197 -3.82 10.68 -4.16
CA ILE A 197 -2.44 10.99 -4.55
C ILE A 197 -1.73 11.82 -3.46
N GLU A 198 -2.44 12.77 -2.84
CA GLU A 198 -1.92 13.57 -1.72
C GLU A 198 -1.41 12.71 -0.56
N LEU A 199 -2.07 11.57 -0.28
CA LEU A 199 -1.62 10.65 0.76
C LEU A 199 -0.25 10.04 0.41
N ALA A 200 -0.11 9.56 -0.83
CA ALA A 200 1.14 8.98 -1.31
C ALA A 200 2.25 10.04 -1.37
N GLU A 201 1.95 11.23 -1.90
CA GLU A 201 2.89 12.33 -1.95
C GLU A 201 3.37 12.74 -0.56
N ARG A 202 2.47 12.79 0.43
CA ARG A 202 2.83 13.10 1.83
C ARG A 202 3.76 12.04 2.42
N CYS A 203 3.48 10.76 2.20
CA CYS A 203 4.38 9.68 2.61
C CYS A 203 5.77 9.83 1.99
N ILE A 204 5.84 10.03 0.66
CA ILE A 204 7.11 10.13 -0.07
C ILE A 204 7.86 11.40 0.31
N ALA A 205 7.21 12.55 0.31
CA ALA A 205 7.81 13.85 0.64
C ALA A 205 8.29 13.95 2.10
N SER A 206 7.78 13.09 2.99
CA SER A 206 8.26 12.99 4.38
C SER A 206 9.62 12.29 4.50
N THR A 207 10.18 11.79 3.39
CA THR A 207 11.44 11.04 3.35
C THR A 207 12.38 11.58 2.26
N ASP A 208 13.64 11.20 2.31
CA ASP A 208 14.64 11.44 1.28
C ASP A 208 14.74 10.28 0.26
N ALA A 209 13.75 9.40 0.26
CA ALA A 209 13.69 8.23 -0.60
C ALA A 209 13.88 8.57 -2.07
N GLN A 210 14.74 7.82 -2.75
CA GLN A 210 14.97 7.94 -4.19
C GLN A 210 14.20 6.85 -4.97
N VAL A 211 14.09 5.64 -4.41
CA VAL A 211 13.40 4.51 -5.03
C VAL A 211 12.19 4.12 -4.18
N VAL A 212 11.01 4.25 -4.77
CA VAL A 212 9.71 3.95 -4.13
C VAL A 212 9.10 2.69 -4.75
N LEU A 213 8.71 1.74 -3.92
CA LEU A 213 8.04 0.50 -4.34
C LEU A 213 6.56 0.49 -3.91
N ASP A 214 5.69 0.04 -4.81
CA ASP A 214 4.33 -0.37 -4.48
C ASP A 214 4.04 -1.77 -5.06
N PRO A 215 4.05 -2.83 -4.23
CA PRO A 215 3.80 -4.20 -4.68
C PRO A 215 2.32 -4.52 -4.93
N PHE A 216 1.40 -3.57 -4.65
CA PHE A 216 -0.04 -3.66 -4.86
C PHE A 216 -0.56 -2.41 -5.57
N MET A 217 0.07 -2.08 -6.69
CA MET A 217 0.01 -0.78 -7.34
C MET A 217 -1.41 -0.32 -7.73
N GLY A 218 -2.32 -1.25 -8.06
CA GLY A 218 -3.68 -0.93 -8.49
C GLY A 218 -3.71 0.06 -9.66
N SER A 219 -4.35 1.21 -9.45
CA SER A 219 -4.44 2.30 -10.45
C SER A 219 -3.21 3.22 -10.51
N GLY A 220 -2.10 2.86 -9.85
CA GLY A 220 -0.81 3.55 -9.96
C GLY A 220 -0.68 4.83 -9.17
N THR A 221 -1.39 5.00 -8.07
CA THR A 221 -1.33 6.24 -7.27
C THR A 221 0.05 6.51 -6.71
N THR A 222 0.72 5.50 -6.15
CA THR A 222 2.08 5.62 -5.63
C THR A 222 3.09 5.96 -6.73
N ALA A 223 2.98 5.30 -7.89
CA ALA A 223 3.86 5.55 -9.02
C ALA A 223 3.72 6.99 -9.54
N ALA A 224 2.47 7.48 -9.68
CA ALA A 224 2.21 8.86 -10.09
C ALA A 224 2.74 9.86 -9.05
N ALA A 225 2.53 9.62 -7.76
CA ALA A 225 3.06 10.48 -6.69
C ALA A 225 4.60 10.53 -6.69
N ALA A 226 5.26 9.38 -6.85
CA ALA A 226 6.72 9.30 -6.93
C ALA A 226 7.24 10.05 -8.17
N HIS A 227 6.61 9.85 -9.32
CA HIS A 227 6.93 10.56 -10.56
C HIS A 227 6.82 12.09 -10.40
N ASN A 228 5.71 12.58 -9.83
CA ASN A 228 5.49 14.00 -9.55
C ASN A 228 6.58 14.61 -8.65
N LEU A 229 7.11 13.83 -7.74
CA LEU A 229 8.16 14.23 -6.80
C LEU A 229 9.59 13.97 -7.34
N GLY A 230 9.73 13.57 -8.60
CA GLY A 230 11.02 13.29 -9.23
C GLY A 230 11.76 12.10 -8.61
N ARG A 231 11.02 11.09 -8.15
CA ARG A 231 11.56 9.85 -7.56
C ARG A 231 11.42 8.70 -8.55
N ASP A 232 12.37 7.79 -8.53
CA ASP A 232 12.24 6.51 -9.21
C ASP A 232 11.18 5.65 -8.50
N TRP A 233 10.43 4.89 -9.28
CA TRP A 233 9.36 4.05 -8.74
C TRP A 233 9.38 2.66 -9.36
N ILE A 234 8.82 1.70 -8.62
CA ILE A 234 8.62 0.31 -9.05
C ILE A 234 7.18 -0.06 -8.68
N GLY A 235 6.37 -0.44 -9.66
CA GLY A 235 5.00 -0.85 -9.45
C GLY A 235 4.79 -2.32 -9.79
N MET A 236 4.05 -3.06 -8.95
CA MET A 236 3.67 -4.44 -9.21
C MET A 236 2.16 -4.60 -9.09
N ASP A 237 1.57 -5.38 -9.98
CA ASP A 237 0.16 -5.79 -9.87
C ASP A 237 -0.07 -7.10 -10.60
N ILE A 238 -0.93 -7.94 -10.07
CA ILE A 238 -1.32 -9.20 -10.71
C ILE A 238 -2.27 -8.96 -11.89
N SER A 239 -3.06 -7.88 -11.83
CA SER A 239 -4.07 -7.55 -12.83
C SER A 239 -3.49 -6.85 -14.04
N LYS A 240 -3.64 -7.50 -15.22
CA LYS A 240 -3.27 -6.89 -16.50
C LYS A 240 -4.04 -5.57 -16.75
N ALA A 241 -5.27 -5.49 -16.29
CA ALA A 241 -6.12 -4.31 -16.46
C ALA A 241 -5.57 -3.12 -15.66
N TYR A 242 -5.18 -3.32 -14.40
CA TYR A 242 -4.57 -2.27 -13.58
C TYR A 242 -3.18 -1.87 -14.10
N CYS A 243 -2.36 -2.81 -14.53
CA CYS A 243 -1.09 -2.50 -15.18
C CYS A 243 -1.24 -1.59 -16.40
N ARG A 244 -2.28 -1.83 -17.24
CA ARG A 244 -2.60 -0.97 -18.39
C ARG A 244 -3.05 0.43 -17.94
N MET A 245 -3.99 0.50 -17.00
CA MET A 245 -4.52 1.76 -16.47
C MET A 245 -3.40 2.64 -15.90
N THR A 246 -2.46 2.06 -15.18
CA THR A 246 -1.31 2.78 -14.62
C THR A 246 -0.40 3.32 -15.73
N ARG A 247 -0.12 2.54 -16.79
CA ARG A 247 0.66 3.04 -17.92
C ARG A 247 0.02 4.26 -18.56
N GLU A 248 -1.28 4.18 -18.84
CA GLU A 248 -2.06 5.28 -19.41
C GLU A 248 -2.01 6.53 -18.50
N ARG A 249 -2.11 6.35 -17.19
CA ARG A 249 -2.06 7.45 -16.21
C ARG A 249 -0.71 8.14 -16.15
N ILE A 250 0.41 7.40 -16.19
CA ILE A 250 1.76 7.97 -16.04
C ILE A 250 2.25 8.59 -17.34
N THR A 251 1.77 8.10 -18.51
CA THR A 251 2.12 8.65 -19.83
C THR A 251 1.20 9.77 -20.28
N ALA A 252 0.12 10.06 -19.55
CA ALA A 252 -0.75 11.20 -19.85
C ALA A 252 0.02 12.52 -19.64
N PRO A 253 -0.06 13.48 -20.59
CA PRO A 253 0.64 14.76 -20.51
C PRO A 253 0.12 15.65 -19.37
#